data_c4b983e028f7d51acea39d32a14b5d03
#
_entry.id   c4b983e028f7d51acea39d32a14b5d03
#
_cell.length_a   1.000
_cell.length_b   1.000
_cell.length_c   1.000
_cell.angle_alpha   90.00
_cell.angle_beta   90.00
_cell.angle_gamma   90.00
#
_symmetry.space_group_name_H-M   'P 1'
#
loop_
_entity.id
_entity.type
_entity.pdbx_description
1 polymer ?
#
loop_
_entity_poly.entity_id
_entity_poly.type
_entity_poly.pdbx_seq_one_letter_code
_entity_poly.pdbx_strand_id
1 'polypeptide(L)'
;MKVFKILKNNFISTIYPKKCICCGEIIDEDKYLCEFCDKNIERINLDNFCFECGYEKNECVCKYNIYRFNGVISIFKNIEYAKKAYYSYKFGRKQHYAKFFAKKISDAINKYYKEISFDCICYVPSYKKYQYNHSRYIAEEISKETNIPFIDDLLVCVKKVKKQHKSTIKERLNNVEGKYFAGKHLEGKCVLLIDDIKTTGATLDECTRMLLFAGADSVYCATVLGAI
;
A
#
# COMPACT_ATOMS: atom_id res chain seq x y z
N MET A 1 -34.47 -19.14 3.92
CA MET A 1 -33.00 -18.99 3.70
C MET A 1 -32.38 -17.72 4.32
N LYS A 2 -32.98 -16.53 4.23
CA LYS A 2 -32.43 -15.29 4.84
C LYS A 2 -32.34 -15.32 6.38
N VAL A 3 -33.35 -15.83 7.08
CA VAL A 3 -33.40 -15.88 8.56
C VAL A 3 -32.30 -16.78 9.15
N PHE A 4 -32.03 -17.93 8.52
CA PHE A 4 -30.95 -18.84 8.96
C PHE A 4 -29.54 -18.23 8.80
N LYS A 5 -29.35 -17.38 7.81
CA LYS A 5 -28.07 -16.68 7.57
C LYS A 5 -27.83 -15.58 8.61
N ILE A 6 -28.90 -14.89 9.04
CA ILE A 6 -28.86 -13.85 10.08
C ILE A 6 -28.55 -14.46 11.47
N LEU A 7 -29.22 -15.56 11.81
CA LEU A 7 -28.97 -16.27 13.08
C LEU A 7 -27.56 -16.85 13.17
N LYS A 8 -27.05 -17.39 12.06
CA LYS A 8 -25.68 -17.94 11.98
C LYS A 8 -24.61 -16.85 12.09
N ASN A 9 -24.82 -15.68 11.47
CA ASN A 9 -23.92 -14.54 11.61
C ASN A 9 -23.89 -13.98 13.03
N ASN A 10 -25.05 -13.82 13.68
CA ASN A 10 -25.14 -13.33 15.07
C ASN A 10 -24.47 -14.29 16.07
N PHE A 11 -24.56 -15.61 15.85
CA PHE A 11 -23.90 -16.59 16.73
C PHE A 11 -22.38 -16.60 16.53
N ILE A 12 -21.91 -16.46 15.30
CA ILE A 12 -20.45 -16.39 15.00
C ILE A 12 -19.85 -15.10 15.55
N SER A 13 -20.52 -13.96 15.43
CA SER A 13 -20.03 -12.68 15.97
C SER A 13 -19.99 -12.64 17.49
N THR A 14 -20.84 -13.42 18.17
CA THR A 14 -20.79 -13.58 19.63
C THR A 14 -19.57 -14.38 20.08
N ILE A 15 -19.15 -15.40 19.32
CA ILE A 15 -18.00 -16.26 19.65
C ILE A 15 -16.68 -15.63 19.16
N TYR A 16 -16.70 -14.98 18.00
CA TYR A 16 -15.54 -14.33 17.36
C TYR A 16 -15.86 -12.87 17.03
N PRO A 17 -15.97 -12.00 18.04
CA PRO A 17 -16.30 -10.60 17.81
C PRO A 17 -15.21 -9.91 17.01
N LYS A 18 -15.63 -8.99 16.13
CA LYS A 18 -14.70 -8.15 15.38
C LYS A 18 -13.87 -7.28 16.33
N LYS A 19 -12.59 -7.16 16.06
CA LYS A 19 -11.64 -6.45 16.92
C LYS A 19 -11.01 -5.29 16.18
N CYS A 20 -10.76 -4.20 16.91
CA CYS A 20 -10.00 -3.07 16.45
C CYS A 20 -8.63 -3.54 15.94
N ILE A 21 -8.27 -3.16 14.70
CA ILE A 21 -7.00 -3.56 14.08
C ILE A 21 -5.78 -3.02 14.86
N CYS A 22 -5.95 -1.91 15.58
CA CYS A 22 -4.88 -1.25 16.32
C CYS A 22 -4.72 -1.81 17.74
N CYS A 23 -5.77 -1.78 18.60
CA CYS A 23 -5.67 -2.12 20.01
C CYS A 23 -6.26 -3.50 20.37
N GLY A 24 -7.06 -4.11 19.49
CA GLY A 24 -7.69 -5.40 19.73
C GLY A 24 -9.00 -5.32 20.51
N GLU A 25 -9.48 -4.14 20.88
CA GLU A 25 -10.79 -3.93 21.52
C GLU A 25 -11.93 -4.43 20.63
N ILE A 26 -12.99 -4.95 21.22
CA ILE A 26 -14.19 -5.38 20.50
C ILE A 26 -14.88 -4.15 19.90
N ILE A 27 -15.27 -4.23 18.64
CA ILE A 27 -15.91 -3.16 17.88
C ILE A 27 -17.11 -3.70 17.10
N ASP A 28 -17.94 -2.79 16.59
CA ASP A 28 -19.04 -3.11 15.70
C ASP A 28 -18.56 -3.77 14.39
N GLU A 29 -19.40 -4.58 13.76
CA GLU A 29 -19.04 -5.38 12.59
C GLU A 29 -18.66 -4.55 11.35
N ASP A 30 -19.18 -3.34 11.24
CA ASP A 30 -18.93 -2.40 10.13
C ASP A 30 -17.65 -1.57 10.32
N LYS A 31 -17.09 -1.52 11.54
CA LYS A 31 -15.89 -0.74 11.88
C LYS A 31 -14.62 -1.57 11.74
N TYR A 32 -13.47 -0.91 11.62
CA TYR A 32 -12.13 -1.49 11.67
C TYR A 32 -11.27 -0.93 12.80
N LEU A 33 -11.64 0.24 13.33
CA LEU A 33 -11.01 0.91 14.46
C LEU A 33 -12.08 1.22 15.51
N CYS A 34 -11.69 1.17 16.79
CA CYS A 34 -12.50 1.77 17.84
C CYS A 34 -12.40 3.30 17.77
N GLU A 35 -13.32 4.02 18.41
CA GLU A 35 -13.35 5.49 18.36
C GLU A 35 -12.06 6.14 18.84
N PHE A 36 -11.44 5.58 19.89
CA PHE A 36 -10.17 6.06 20.40
C PHE A 36 -9.05 5.91 19.34
N CYS A 37 -8.89 4.72 18.75
CA CYS A 37 -7.85 4.49 17.75
C CYS A 37 -8.12 5.26 16.45
N ASP A 38 -9.37 5.44 16.05
CA ASP A 38 -9.70 6.21 14.86
C ASP A 38 -9.39 7.71 15.00
N LYS A 39 -9.59 8.26 16.20
CA LYS A 39 -9.20 9.66 16.51
C LYS A 39 -7.69 9.86 16.59
N ASN A 40 -6.95 8.83 17.02
CA ASN A 40 -5.51 8.94 17.28
C ASN A 40 -4.62 8.38 16.15
N ILE A 41 -5.18 7.72 15.14
CA ILE A 41 -4.39 7.22 14.03
C ILE A 41 -3.89 8.38 13.16
N GLU A 42 -2.59 8.44 12.96
CA GLU A 42 -1.92 9.55 12.31
C GLU A 42 -2.06 9.49 10.79
N ARG A 43 -2.98 10.28 10.26
CA ARG A 43 -3.22 10.42 8.81
C ARG A 43 -2.29 11.45 8.20
N ILE A 44 -1.85 11.22 6.97
CA ILE A 44 -1.13 12.22 6.20
C ILE A 44 -2.15 13.26 5.70
N ASN A 45 -1.81 14.55 5.86
CA ASN A 45 -2.64 15.63 5.32
C ASN A 45 -2.38 15.76 3.81
N LEU A 46 -3.17 15.06 3.00
CA LEU A 46 -3.04 15.05 1.55
C LEU A 46 -3.37 16.40 0.87
N ASP A 47 -4.02 17.33 1.55
CA ASP A 47 -4.25 18.69 1.00
C ASP A 47 -2.99 19.57 1.12
N ASN A 48 -2.06 19.22 2.05
CA ASN A 48 -0.75 19.86 2.21
C ASN A 48 0.40 18.91 1.85
N PHE A 49 0.30 18.19 0.75
CA PHE A 49 1.16 17.08 0.40
C PHE A 49 1.85 17.32 -0.96
N CYS A 50 3.10 16.89 -1.09
CA CYS A 50 3.80 16.88 -2.36
C CYS A 50 3.59 15.53 -3.05
N PHE A 51 2.84 15.53 -4.15
CA PHE A 51 2.53 14.30 -4.88
C PHE A 51 3.74 13.65 -5.56
N GLU A 52 4.80 14.42 -5.87
CA GLU A 52 6.02 13.88 -6.47
C GLU A 52 6.83 13.04 -5.49
N CYS A 53 7.11 13.56 -4.29
CA CYS A 53 7.99 12.87 -3.33
C CYS A 53 7.23 12.17 -2.19
N GLY A 54 5.96 12.45 -1.99
CA GLY A 54 5.15 11.81 -0.94
C GLY A 54 5.44 12.30 0.48
N TYR A 55 5.95 13.53 0.63
CA TYR A 55 6.13 14.21 1.92
C TYR A 55 5.17 15.40 2.05
N GLU A 56 4.97 15.90 3.26
CA GLU A 56 4.28 17.17 3.44
C GLU A 56 5.09 18.31 2.75
N LYS A 57 4.43 19.35 2.25
CA LYS A 57 5.07 20.39 1.41
C LYS A 57 6.24 21.10 2.09
N ASN A 58 6.17 21.29 3.42
CA ASN A 58 7.24 21.86 4.23
C ASN A 58 8.47 20.94 4.37
N GLU A 59 8.30 19.64 4.12
CA GLU A 59 9.35 18.61 4.20
C GLU A 59 9.70 18.05 2.83
N CYS A 60 9.25 18.70 1.76
CA CYS A 60 9.43 18.24 0.38
C CYS A 60 10.92 18.11 0.03
N VAL A 61 11.30 16.95 -0.49
CA VAL A 61 12.67 16.58 -0.87
C VAL A 61 12.92 16.56 -2.37
N CYS A 62 11.95 16.98 -3.20
CA CYS A 62 12.07 16.98 -4.67
C CYS A 62 13.28 17.76 -5.18
N LYS A 63 13.72 18.80 -4.47
CA LYS A 63 14.94 19.56 -4.77
C LYS A 63 16.20 18.67 -4.74
N TYR A 64 16.19 17.59 -3.96
CA TYR A 64 17.35 16.73 -3.72
C TYR A 64 17.20 15.33 -4.32
N ASN A 65 15.95 14.89 -4.58
CA ASN A 65 15.62 13.57 -5.08
C ASN A 65 14.64 13.68 -6.23
N ILE A 66 15.06 13.20 -7.39
CA ILE A 66 14.20 13.05 -8.57
C ILE A 66 13.78 11.59 -8.63
N TYR A 67 12.50 11.32 -8.49
CA TYR A 67 11.93 9.99 -8.62
C TYR A 67 11.43 9.75 -10.05
N ARG A 68 11.42 8.49 -10.48
CA ARG A 68 10.91 8.07 -11.79
C ARG A 68 9.41 7.93 -11.82
N PHE A 69 8.77 7.70 -10.68
CA PHE A 69 7.31 7.65 -10.60
C PHE A 69 6.70 9.06 -10.74
N ASN A 70 5.53 9.13 -11.38
CA ASN A 70 4.82 10.38 -11.66
C ASN A 70 4.15 10.98 -10.41
N GLY A 71 3.92 10.15 -9.39
CA GLY A 71 3.37 10.61 -8.13
C GLY A 71 3.25 9.48 -7.10
N VAL A 72 3.16 9.85 -5.82
CA VAL A 72 2.96 8.88 -4.74
C VAL A 72 2.01 9.43 -3.67
N ILE A 73 1.05 8.61 -3.27
CA ILE A 73 0.13 8.87 -2.16
C ILE A 73 0.44 7.89 -1.03
N SER A 74 0.56 8.40 0.20
CA SER A 74 0.60 7.58 1.41
C SER A 74 -0.53 8.00 2.34
N ILE A 75 -1.19 7.04 3.01
CA ILE A 75 -2.42 7.34 3.77
C ILE A 75 -2.13 7.74 5.21
N PHE A 76 -1.23 7.03 5.86
CA PHE A 76 -0.91 7.21 7.26
C PHE A 76 0.57 7.54 7.45
N LYS A 77 0.89 8.30 8.50
CA LYS A 77 2.27 8.51 8.95
C LYS A 77 2.81 7.20 9.54
N ASN A 78 4.06 6.86 9.25
CA ASN A 78 4.70 5.62 9.73
C ASN A 78 5.12 5.73 11.21
N ILE A 79 4.20 6.09 12.08
CA ILE A 79 4.38 6.26 13.53
C ILE A 79 3.25 5.58 14.31
N GLU A 80 3.47 5.40 15.58
CA GLU A 80 2.56 4.92 16.65
C GLU A 80 1.35 4.10 16.22
N TYR A 81 0.16 4.68 16.22
CA TYR A 81 -1.11 3.97 15.99
C TYR A 81 -1.22 3.42 14.56
N ALA A 82 -0.80 4.20 13.58
CA ALA A 82 -0.81 3.78 12.18
C ALA A 82 0.12 2.58 11.95
N LYS A 83 1.33 2.66 12.51
CA LYS A 83 2.31 1.56 12.48
C LYS A 83 1.80 0.32 13.22
N LYS A 84 1.17 0.50 14.41
CA LYS A 84 0.57 -0.59 15.19
C LYS A 84 -0.55 -1.27 14.42
N ALA A 85 -1.47 -0.52 13.81
CA ALA A 85 -2.55 -1.04 12.99
C ALA A 85 -2.01 -1.83 11.78
N TYR A 86 -1.05 -1.27 11.04
CA TYR A 86 -0.45 -1.94 9.90
C TYR A 86 0.32 -3.22 10.31
N TYR A 87 1.07 -3.19 11.40
CA TYR A 87 1.81 -4.37 11.86
C TYR A 87 0.90 -5.47 12.42
N SER A 88 -0.24 -5.11 13.03
CA SER A 88 -1.28 -6.06 13.40
C SER A 88 -1.83 -6.81 12.17
N TYR A 89 -2.04 -6.11 11.05
CA TYR A 89 -2.35 -6.71 9.77
C TYR A 89 -1.22 -7.59 9.26
N LYS A 90 0.00 -7.06 9.21
CA LYS A 90 1.17 -7.72 8.61
C LYS A 90 1.57 -9.00 9.32
N PHE A 91 1.59 -9.02 10.63
CA PHE A 91 2.06 -10.15 11.42
C PHE A 91 0.93 -10.99 12.04
N GLY A 92 -0.29 -10.45 12.10
CA GLY A 92 -1.46 -11.13 12.65
C GLY A 92 -2.13 -12.13 11.70
N ARG A 93 -1.65 -12.30 10.46
CA ARG A 93 -2.28 -13.12 9.39
C ARG A 93 -3.77 -12.79 9.15
N LYS A 94 -4.15 -11.54 9.36
CA LYS A 94 -5.53 -11.06 9.30
C LYS A 94 -5.84 -10.44 7.93
N GLN A 95 -5.88 -11.26 6.87
CA GLN A 95 -6.08 -10.81 5.49
C GLN A 95 -7.30 -9.90 5.30
N HIS A 96 -8.39 -10.14 6.07
CA HIS A 96 -9.61 -9.34 5.99
C HIS A 96 -9.40 -7.84 6.28
N TYR A 97 -8.31 -7.47 6.97
CA TYR A 97 -7.95 -6.06 7.18
C TYR A 97 -7.34 -5.38 5.94
N ALA A 98 -6.98 -6.15 4.89
CA ALA A 98 -6.58 -5.55 3.60
C ALA A 98 -7.66 -4.60 3.07
N LYS A 99 -8.94 -4.95 3.25
CA LYS A 99 -10.09 -4.12 2.85
C LYS A 99 -10.08 -2.72 3.51
N PHE A 100 -9.68 -2.63 4.77
CA PHE A 100 -9.57 -1.34 5.46
C PHE A 100 -8.56 -0.42 4.78
N PHE A 101 -7.36 -0.93 4.52
CA PHE A 101 -6.31 -0.15 3.88
C PHE A 101 -6.63 0.13 2.41
N ALA A 102 -7.16 -0.85 1.69
CA ALA A 102 -7.60 -0.69 0.32
C ALA A 102 -8.65 0.40 0.17
N LYS A 103 -9.69 0.40 1.03
CA LYS A 103 -10.71 1.45 1.02
C LYS A 103 -10.12 2.84 1.20
N LYS A 104 -9.20 3.03 2.17
CA LYS A 104 -8.54 4.31 2.42
C LYS A 104 -7.68 4.77 1.23
N ILE A 105 -6.97 3.83 0.58
CA ILE A 105 -6.18 4.13 -0.62
C ILE A 105 -7.11 4.44 -1.80
N SER A 106 -8.17 3.69 -2.01
CA SER A 106 -9.14 3.93 -3.09
C SER A 106 -9.83 5.29 -2.96
N ASP A 107 -10.21 5.69 -1.73
CA ASP A 107 -10.79 7.02 -1.48
C ASP A 107 -9.79 8.13 -1.85
N ALA A 108 -8.50 7.95 -1.53
CA ALA A 108 -7.46 8.91 -1.88
C ALA A 108 -7.19 8.95 -3.39
N ILE A 109 -7.15 7.80 -4.07
CA ILE A 109 -7.00 7.70 -5.53
C ILE A 109 -8.15 8.45 -6.21
N ASN A 110 -9.39 8.18 -5.82
CA ASN A 110 -10.58 8.82 -6.39
C ASN A 110 -10.61 10.34 -6.18
N LYS A 111 -10.00 10.85 -5.10
CA LYS A 111 -9.92 12.28 -4.83
C LYS A 111 -8.74 12.95 -5.54
N TYR A 112 -7.57 12.39 -5.48
CA TYR A 112 -6.32 13.06 -5.86
C TYR A 112 -5.76 12.61 -7.21
N TYR A 113 -6.14 11.43 -7.70
CA TYR A 113 -5.78 10.91 -9.02
C TYR A 113 -7.00 10.81 -9.95
N LYS A 114 -8.08 11.57 -9.67
CA LYS A 114 -9.36 11.53 -10.41
C LYS A 114 -9.24 11.78 -11.92
N GLU A 115 -8.24 12.56 -12.36
CA GLU A 115 -7.99 12.86 -13.76
C GLU A 115 -7.07 11.81 -14.44
N ILE A 116 -6.61 10.80 -13.69
CA ILE A 116 -5.69 9.79 -14.17
C ILE A 116 -6.45 8.51 -14.46
N SER A 117 -6.38 8.04 -15.69
CA SER A 117 -6.93 6.74 -16.08
C SER A 117 -5.86 5.66 -15.94
N PHE A 118 -6.05 4.75 -15.00
CA PHE A 118 -5.13 3.62 -14.79
C PHE A 118 -5.54 2.42 -15.63
N ASP A 119 -4.59 1.86 -16.38
CA ASP A 119 -4.80 0.63 -17.16
C ASP A 119 -4.70 -0.63 -16.30
N CYS A 120 -3.86 -0.59 -15.27
CA CYS A 120 -3.72 -1.73 -14.36
C CYS A 120 -3.15 -1.34 -13.00
N ILE A 121 -3.38 -2.25 -12.04
CA ILE A 121 -2.78 -2.21 -10.70
C ILE A 121 -1.80 -3.38 -10.58
N CYS A 122 -0.62 -3.10 -10.03
CA CYS A 122 0.32 -4.10 -9.57
C CYS A 122 0.86 -3.77 -8.17
N TYR A 123 1.75 -4.58 -7.65
CA TYR A 123 2.30 -4.41 -6.30
C TYR A 123 3.81 -4.68 -6.29
N VAL A 124 4.48 -4.18 -5.26
CA VAL A 124 5.90 -4.48 -5.01
C VAL A 124 6.03 -5.93 -4.50
N PRO A 125 6.66 -6.84 -5.27
CA PRO A 125 6.75 -8.24 -4.89
C PRO A 125 7.80 -8.48 -3.82
N SER A 126 7.58 -9.50 -2.97
CA SER A 126 8.57 -10.03 -2.05
C SER A 126 9.43 -11.10 -2.73
N TYR A 127 10.68 -11.32 -2.25
CA TYR A 127 11.61 -12.29 -2.82
C TYR A 127 11.05 -13.73 -2.91
N LYS A 128 10.18 -14.12 -1.98
CA LYS A 128 9.59 -15.46 -1.99
C LYS A 128 8.19 -15.42 -2.62
N LYS A 129 8.05 -15.97 -3.82
CA LYS A 129 6.78 -16.01 -4.58
C LYS A 129 5.60 -16.60 -3.79
N TYR A 130 5.86 -17.55 -2.89
CA TYR A 130 4.83 -18.23 -2.07
C TYR A 130 4.71 -17.65 -0.66
N GLN A 131 5.42 -16.57 -0.35
CA GLN A 131 5.28 -15.92 0.94
C GLN A 131 4.12 -14.94 0.88
N TYR A 132 3.32 -14.88 1.96
CA TYR A 132 2.27 -13.91 2.15
C TYR A 132 2.78 -12.49 1.85
N ASN A 133 2.26 -11.86 0.79
CA ASN A 133 2.59 -10.49 0.41
C ASN A 133 1.42 -9.58 0.73
N HIS A 134 1.62 -8.65 1.65
CA HIS A 134 0.58 -7.76 2.16
C HIS A 134 0.14 -6.73 1.13
N SER A 135 1.08 -6.19 0.35
CA SER A 135 0.81 -5.23 -0.73
C SER A 135 -0.03 -5.86 -1.84
N ARG A 136 0.17 -7.16 -2.12
CA ARG A 136 -0.65 -7.93 -3.08
C ARG A 136 -2.13 -7.95 -2.69
N TYR A 137 -2.43 -8.31 -1.44
CA TYR A 137 -3.83 -8.38 -0.98
C TYR A 137 -4.50 -7.00 -0.97
N ILE A 138 -3.75 -5.94 -0.62
CA ILE A 138 -4.26 -4.58 -0.69
C ILE A 138 -4.54 -4.19 -2.14
N ALA A 139 -3.62 -4.46 -3.07
CA ALA A 139 -3.78 -4.17 -4.50
C ALA A 139 -4.99 -4.91 -5.11
N GLU A 140 -5.20 -6.18 -4.73
CA GLU A 140 -6.37 -6.97 -5.16
C GLU A 140 -7.69 -6.38 -4.64
N GLU A 141 -7.74 -5.92 -3.39
CA GLU A 141 -8.93 -5.27 -2.84
C GLU A 141 -9.16 -3.88 -3.46
N ILE A 142 -8.09 -3.09 -3.76
CA ILE A 142 -8.23 -1.83 -4.50
C ILE A 142 -8.83 -2.06 -5.88
N SER A 143 -8.37 -3.10 -6.60
CA SER A 143 -8.93 -3.47 -7.90
C SER A 143 -10.43 -3.75 -7.84
N LYS A 144 -10.91 -4.43 -6.80
CA LYS A 144 -12.35 -4.69 -6.58
C LYS A 144 -13.14 -3.42 -6.29
N GLU A 145 -12.55 -2.44 -5.59
CA GLU A 145 -13.19 -1.17 -5.24
C GLU A 145 -13.23 -0.18 -6.40
N THR A 146 -12.20 -0.20 -7.27
CA THR A 146 -12.00 0.80 -8.34
C THR A 146 -12.31 0.27 -9.73
N ASN A 147 -12.47 -1.05 -9.89
CA ASN A 147 -12.57 -1.76 -11.17
C ASN A 147 -11.33 -1.62 -12.08
N ILE A 148 -10.20 -1.12 -11.57
CA ILE A 148 -8.93 -1.10 -12.32
C ILE A 148 -8.39 -2.53 -12.35
N PRO A 149 -8.00 -3.09 -13.53
CA PRO A 149 -7.52 -4.47 -13.64
C PRO A 149 -6.29 -4.77 -12.79
N PHE A 150 -6.33 -5.82 -11.97
CA PHE A 150 -5.19 -6.29 -11.18
C PHE A 150 -4.33 -7.28 -11.97
N ILE A 151 -3.01 -7.07 -12.01
CA ILE A 151 -2.04 -7.95 -12.65
C ILE A 151 -1.06 -8.49 -11.60
N ASP A 152 -1.21 -9.77 -11.23
CA ASP A 152 -0.50 -10.41 -10.12
C ASP A 152 1.02 -10.55 -10.32
N ASP A 153 1.45 -10.82 -11.55
CA ASP A 153 2.84 -11.16 -11.89
C ASP A 153 3.53 -10.13 -12.79
N LEU A 154 3.12 -8.87 -12.71
CA LEU A 154 3.69 -7.79 -13.51
C LEU A 154 5.13 -7.49 -13.11
N LEU A 155 5.42 -7.54 -11.81
CA LEU A 155 6.76 -7.41 -11.25
C LEU A 155 7.17 -8.69 -10.52
N VAL A 156 8.45 -9.06 -10.64
CA VAL A 156 9.05 -10.20 -9.95
C VAL A 156 10.28 -9.74 -9.17
N CYS A 157 10.43 -10.21 -7.93
CA CYS A 157 11.62 -9.97 -7.12
C CYS A 157 12.63 -11.10 -7.36
N VAL A 158 13.78 -10.80 -7.97
CA VAL A 158 14.79 -11.79 -8.39
C VAL A 158 15.96 -11.92 -7.44
N LYS A 159 16.17 -10.96 -6.51
CA LYS A 159 17.28 -11.00 -5.54
C LYS A 159 16.80 -10.87 -4.11
N LYS A 160 17.43 -11.65 -3.21
CA LYS A 160 17.24 -11.52 -1.76
C LYS A 160 18.09 -10.37 -1.22
N VAL A 161 17.46 -9.35 -0.65
CA VAL A 161 18.19 -8.29 0.07
C VAL A 161 18.52 -8.79 1.48
N LYS A 162 19.78 -8.65 1.89
CA LYS A 162 20.17 -8.83 3.30
C LYS A 162 19.53 -7.67 4.10
N LYS A 163 18.68 -8.01 5.07
CA LYS A 163 18.14 -7.01 6.01
C LYS A 163 19.30 -6.44 6.84
N GLN A 164 19.72 -5.23 6.51
CA GLN A 164 20.61 -4.46 7.39
C GLN A 164 19.75 -3.50 8.21
N HIS A 165 19.72 -3.70 9.52
CA HIS A 165 18.91 -2.91 10.47
C HIS A 165 19.36 -1.45 10.60
N LYS A 166 20.55 -1.09 10.10
CA LYS A 166 21.13 0.27 10.16
C LYS A 166 21.75 0.65 8.80
N SER A 167 20.96 0.72 7.73
CA SER A 167 21.47 1.19 6.44
C SER A 167 21.20 2.68 6.24
N THR A 168 22.21 3.42 5.75
CA THR A 168 22.09 4.80 5.30
C THR A 168 21.17 4.90 4.06
N ILE A 169 20.72 6.10 3.72
CA ILE A 169 19.90 6.34 2.52
C ILE A 169 20.62 5.84 1.26
N LYS A 170 21.93 6.12 1.13
CA LYS A 170 22.77 5.70 0.00
C LYS A 170 22.88 4.17 -0.11
N GLU A 171 23.03 3.46 1.00
CA GLU A 171 23.04 1.99 1.03
C GLU A 171 21.68 1.39 0.68
N ARG A 172 20.57 2.05 1.04
CA ARG A 172 19.22 1.60 0.65
C ARG A 172 18.98 1.73 -0.85
N LEU A 173 19.48 2.80 -1.49
CA LEU A 173 19.42 2.97 -2.94
C LEU A 173 20.20 1.86 -3.65
N ASN A 174 21.45 1.61 -3.26
CA ASN A 174 22.30 0.56 -3.85
C ASN A 174 21.76 -0.86 -3.62
N ASN A 175 21.05 -1.10 -2.52
CA ASN A 175 20.52 -2.44 -2.17
C ASN A 175 19.26 -2.83 -2.97
N VAL A 176 18.64 -1.92 -3.72
CA VAL A 176 17.43 -2.20 -4.50
C VAL A 176 17.70 -2.39 -5.98
N GLU A 177 18.80 -1.88 -6.48
CA GLU A 177 19.16 -1.92 -7.91
C GLU A 177 19.28 -3.35 -8.44
N GLY A 178 18.58 -3.62 -9.57
CA GLY A 178 18.51 -4.95 -10.18
C GLY A 178 17.83 -6.02 -9.34
N LYS A 179 17.01 -5.63 -8.36
CA LYS A 179 16.23 -6.54 -7.52
C LYS A 179 14.93 -6.98 -8.15
N TYR A 180 14.35 -6.15 -8.98
CA TYR A 180 13.06 -6.38 -9.62
C TYR A 180 13.19 -6.55 -11.13
N PHE A 181 12.22 -7.23 -11.72
CA PHE A 181 12.08 -7.42 -13.15
C PHE A 181 10.60 -7.33 -13.52
N ALA A 182 10.27 -6.66 -14.63
CA ALA A 182 8.93 -6.63 -15.18
C ALA A 182 8.79 -7.75 -16.24
N GLY A 183 7.81 -8.65 -16.01
CA GLY A 183 7.64 -9.87 -16.81
C GLY A 183 6.74 -9.71 -18.03
N LYS A 184 6.12 -8.54 -18.26
CA LYS A 184 5.14 -8.29 -19.32
C LYS A 184 5.43 -6.97 -20.03
N HIS A 185 5.06 -6.91 -21.31
CA HIS A 185 5.14 -5.69 -22.10
C HIS A 185 3.99 -4.74 -21.74
N LEU A 186 4.29 -3.45 -21.56
CA LEU A 186 3.37 -2.44 -21.00
C LEU A 186 3.21 -1.21 -21.90
N GLU A 187 3.42 -1.36 -23.21
CA GLU A 187 3.44 -0.23 -24.12
C GLU A 187 2.26 0.72 -23.95
N GLY A 188 2.58 1.99 -23.63
CA GLY A 188 1.62 3.08 -23.46
C GLY A 188 0.74 3.00 -22.21
N LYS A 189 0.99 2.07 -21.27
CA LYS A 189 0.13 1.88 -20.10
C LYS A 189 0.45 2.80 -18.92
N CYS A 190 -0.60 3.31 -18.27
CA CYS A 190 -0.54 3.97 -16.99
C CYS A 190 -0.74 2.95 -15.86
N VAL A 191 0.26 2.77 -15.01
CA VAL A 191 0.30 1.73 -13.97
C VAL A 191 0.14 2.34 -12.58
N LEU A 192 -0.73 1.75 -11.75
CA LEU A 192 -0.82 2.01 -10.31
C LEU A 192 -0.03 0.95 -9.55
N LEU A 193 1.07 1.36 -8.91
CA LEU A 193 1.96 0.51 -8.12
C LEU A 193 1.66 0.62 -6.62
N ILE A 194 1.34 -0.49 -5.97
CA ILE A 194 1.00 -0.56 -4.55
C ILE A 194 2.17 -1.11 -3.73
N ASP A 195 2.52 -0.41 -2.65
CA ASP A 195 3.45 -0.93 -1.63
C ASP A 195 2.89 -0.73 -0.23
N ASP A 196 3.54 -1.34 0.75
CA ASP A 196 3.13 -1.25 2.16
C ASP A 196 3.66 0.01 2.84
N ILE A 197 4.94 0.32 2.68
CA ILE A 197 5.62 1.41 3.39
C ILE A 197 6.57 2.15 2.46
N LYS A 198 6.33 3.44 2.27
CA LYS A 198 7.31 4.34 1.67
C LYS A 198 8.19 4.96 2.76
N THR A 199 9.47 4.67 2.74
CA THR A 199 10.49 5.39 3.51
C THR A 199 11.22 6.38 2.60
N THR A 200 12.31 5.98 1.96
CA THR A 200 13.06 6.81 1.02
C THR A 200 12.46 6.82 -0.40
N GLY A 201 11.49 5.97 -0.70
CA GLY A 201 10.95 5.79 -2.05
C GLY A 201 11.81 4.91 -2.97
N ALA A 202 13.00 4.48 -2.55
CA ALA A 202 13.94 3.72 -3.39
C ALA A 202 13.34 2.43 -3.98
N THR A 203 12.52 1.73 -3.23
CA THR A 203 11.84 0.51 -3.70
C THR A 203 10.83 0.82 -4.80
N LEU A 204 10.00 1.85 -4.59
CA LEU A 204 9.02 2.30 -5.57
C LEU A 204 9.71 2.81 -6.84
N ASP A 205 10.79 3.58 -6.68
CA ASP A 205 11.56 4.13 -7.79
C ASP A 205 12.20 3.03 -8.64
N GLU A 206 12.79 1.99 -8.04
CA GLU A 206 13.36 0.86 -8.76
C GLU A 206 12.28 0.01 -9.45
N CYS A 207 11.15 -0.25 -8.79
CA CYS A 207 10.02 -0.94 -9.43
C CYS A 207 9.48 -0.11 -10.61
N THR A 208 9.37 1.21 -10.45
CA THR A 208 8.97 2.13 -11.51
C THR A 208 9.94 2.07 -12.67
N ARG A 209 11.25 2.08 -12.42
CA ARG A 209 12.27 1.93 -13.46
C ARG A 209 12.06 0.68 -14.30
N MET A 210 11.71 -0.44 -13.68
CA MET A 210 11.45 -1.70 -14.37
C MET A 210 10.14 -1.67 -15.17
N LEU A 211 9.10 -1.02 -14.67
CA LEU A 211 7.83 -0.85 -15.38
C LEU A 211 7.98 0.05 -16.60
N LEU A 212 8.70 1.18 -16.48
CA LEU A 212 9.02 2.07 -17.59
C LEU A 212 9.89 1.36 -18.63
N PHE A 213 10.89 0.56 -18.21
CA PHE A 213 11.70 -0.25 -19.12
C PHE A 213 10.87 -1.30 -19.87
N ALA A 214 9.79 -1.79 -19.28
CA ALA A 214 8.84 -2.69 -19.94
C ALA A 214 7.83 -1.98 -20.86
N GLY A 215 7.93 -0.65 -21.00
CA GLY A 215 7.12 0.15 -21.94
C GLY A 215 5.95 0.90 -21.30
N ALA A 216 5.84 0.93 -19.97
CA ALA A 216 4.82 1.78 -19.33
C ALA A 216 5.08 3.26 -19.66
N ASP A 217 3.99 4.00 -19.92
CA ASP A 217 4.05 5.45 -20.16
C ASP A 217 4.21 6.21 -18.83
N SER A 218 3.48 5.81 -17.82
CA SER A 218 3.50 6.47 -16.53
C SER A 218 3.24 5.48 -15.38
N VAL A 219 3.81 5.79 -14.21
CA VAL A 219 3.65 4.99 -13.01
C VAL A 219 3.32 5.90 -11.83
N TYR A 220 2.19 5.65 -11.21
CA TYR A 220 1.79 6.30 -9.95
C TYR A 220 1.83 5.29 -8.82
N CYS A 221 2.16 5.74 -7.63
CA CYS A 221 2.34 4.88 -6.48
C CYS A 221 1.30 5.17 -5.39
N ALA A 222 0.93 4.13 -4.64
CA ALA A 222 0.18 4.32 -3.41
C ALA A 222 0.67 3.37 -2.31
N THR A 223 0.77 3.87 -1.07
CA THR A 223 1.24 3.11 0.08
C THR A 223 0.36 3.31 1.30
N VAL A 224 0.37 2.33 2.21
CA VAL A 224 -0.35 2.44 3.49
C VAL A 224 0.36 3.44 4.39
N LEU A 225 1.68 3.31 4.55
CA LEU A 225 2.49 4.13 5.44
C LEU A 225 3.49 4.96 4.65
N GLY A 226 3.58 6.27 4.97
CA GLY A 226 4.60 7.18 4.49
C GLY A 226 5.57 7.56 5.59
N ALA A 227 6.85 7.78 5.26
CA ALA A 227 7.79 8.44 6.15
C ALA A 227 7.33 9.89 6.40
N ILE A 228 7.64 10.36 7.58
CA ILE A 228 7.53 11.76 7.98
C ILE A 228 8.83 12.41 7.57
#